data_9ab2e4698fe12a3e8920e80ea3d79abf
#
_entry.id   9ab2e4698fe12a3e8920e80ea3d79abf
#
_cell.length_a   1.000
_cell.length_b   1.000
_cell.length_c   1.000
_cell.angle_alpha   90.00
_cell.angle_beta   90.00
_cell.angle_gamma   90.00
#
_symmetry.space_group_name_H-M   'P 1'
#
loop_
_entity.id
_entity.type
_entity.pdbx_description
1 polymer ?
#
loop_
_entity_poly.entity_id
_entity_poly.type
_entity_poly.pdbx_seq_one_letter_code
_entity_poly.pdbx_strand_id
1 'polypeptide(L)'
;MESTNALMQKADVVVATGGPAMVKAAYSSGRPSYGVGQGNVQVIIDEDCQEDYEYIAKETVNSRCRDNGLPCTGEQFIAFPLKDEEEVLAAFDKAGAYVVRDEETAAKIRNGLFQLTPKGKYAFNICNVGQDVYKIAKNIGIEIPEGKKSILVKVKSVGKEELLCKEKLCPVEACMGYNTFDEGMEYITKNLEMEGMGHSAVIYSHNEKHIERAGIELPVSRLIVNACGSTAGGNTLANGLAPTMSLGCGSWGNNSISENLSYKHLMNVTKIAYKIEDAVIPSNEEIWAE
;
A
#
# COMPACT_ATOMS: atom_id res chain seq x y z
N MET A 1 -7.22 -0.28 25.83
CA MET A 1 -7.87 -1.50 25.25
C MET A 1 -9.26 -1.71 25.84
N GLU A 2 -9.46 -1.77 27.16
CA GLU A 2 -10.81 -1.96 27.75
C GLU A 2 -11.81 -0.88 27.35
N SER A 3 -11.45 0.39 27.45
CA SER A 3 -12.32 1.51 27.06
C SER A 3 -12.66 1.48 25.58
N THR A 4 -11.71 1.13 24.70
CA THR A 4 -11.93 0.99 23.25
C THR A 4 -12.92 -0.12 22.95
N ASN A 5 -12.76 -1.28 23.60
CA ASN A 5 -13.68 -2.41 23.42
C ASN A 5 -15.09 -2.06 23.92
N ALA A 6 -15.20 -1.37 25.05
CA ALA A 6 -16.49 -0.92 25.60
C ALA A 6 -17.21 0.06 24.64
N LEU A 7 -16.47 0.98 24.03
CA LEU A 7 -17.00 1.89 23.02
C LEU A 7 -17.48 1.12 21.77
N MET A 8 -16.67 0.21 21.25
CA MET A 8 -17.03 -0.61 20.08
C MET A 8 -18.33 -1.39 20.35
N GLN A 9 -18.50 -1.97 21.53
CA GLN A 9 -19.72 -2.73 21.88
C GLN A 9 -20.99 -1.88 22.00
N LYS A 10 -20.85 -0.57 22.23
CA LYS A 10 -21.99 0.35 22.43
C LYS A 10 -22.31 1.16 21.16
N ALA A 11 -21.43 1.17 20.18
CA ALA A 11 -21.65 1.89 18.92
C ALA A 11 -22.68 1.17 18.03
N ASP A 12 -23.39 1.90 17.18
CA ASP A 12 -24.27 1.33 16.16
C ASP A 12 -23.46 0.74 15.01
N VAL A 13 -22.35 1.41 14.64
CA VAL A 13 -21.40 1.00 13.61
C VAL A 13 -19.99 1.30 14.08
N VAL A 14 -19.04 0.44 13.81
CA VAL A 14 -17.63 0.60 14.15
C VAL A 14 -16.82 0.81 12.87
N VAL A 15 -16.07 1.90 12.80
CA VAL A 15 -15.03 2.11 11.77
C VAL A 15 -13.68 2.03 12.47
N ALA A 16 -12.84 1.09 12.04
CA ALA A 16 -11.55 0.86 12.66
C ALA A 16 -10.43 0.83 11.60
N THR A 17 -9.55 1.80 11.65
CA THR A 17 -8.34 1.85 10.82
C THR A 17 -7.13 1.55 11.70
N GLY A 18 -6.35 0.54 11.33
CA GLY A 18 -5.16 0.18 12.09
C GLY A 18 -4.64 -1.22 11.83
N GLY A 19 -3.68 -1.66 12.64
CA GLY A 19 -3.10 -2.99 12.49
C GLY A 19 -4.08 -4.14 12.75
N PRO A 20 -3.69 -5.39 12.42
CA PRO A 20 -4.59 -6.57 12.46
C PRO A 20 -5.29 -6.79 13.79
N ALA A 21 -4.67 -6.43 14.91
CA ALA A 21 -5.27 -6.57 16.24
C ALA A 21 -6.47 -5.63 16.44
N MET A 22 -6.39 -4.40 15.94
CA MET A 22 -7.48 -3.42 16.01
C MET A 22 -8.65 -3.86 15.13
N VAL A 23 -8.38 -4.28 13.90
CA VAL A 23 -9.39 -4.78 12.96
C VAL A 23 -10.10 -6.00 13.53
N LYS A 24 -9.35 -6.95 14.12
CA LYS A 24 -9.92 -8.11 14.80
C LYS A 24 -10.80 -7.71 15.99
N ALA A 25 -10.39 -6.74 16.79
CA ALA A 25 -11.19 -6.25 17.92
C ALA A 25 -12.52 -5.64 17.44
N ALA A 26 -12.50 -4.85 16.35
CA ALA A 26 -13.69 -4.28 15.75
C ALA A 26 -14.68 -5.37 15.30
N TYR A 27 -14.22 -6.35 14.53
CA TYR A 27 -15.07 -7.46 14.08
C TYR A 27 -15.57 -8.37 15.22
N SER A 28 -14.81 -8.43 16.32
CA SER A 28 -15.19 -9.20 17.52
C SER A 28 -16.11 -8.45 18.49
N SER A 29 -16.45 -7.18 18.19
CA SER A 29 -17.29 -6.34 19.05
C SER A 29 -18.77 -6.75 19.09
N GLY A 30 -19.21 -7.55 18.11
CA GLY A 30 -20.63 -7.92 17.92
C GLY A 30 -21.43 -6.81 17.24
N ARG A 31 -20.79 -5.78 16.67
CA ARG A 31 -21.43 -4.68 15.95
C ARG A 31 -21.06 -4.69 14.48
N PRO A 32 -21.90 -4.15 13.58
CA PRO A 32 -21.51 -3.88 12.20
C PRO A 32 -20.20 -3.11 12.18
N SER A 33 -19.18 -3.63 11.47
CA SER A 33 -17.83 -3.09 11.55
C SER A 33 -17.19 -3.00 10.18
N TYR A 34 -16.53 -1.88 9.92
CA TYR A 34 -15.68 -1.63 8.77
C TYR A 34 -14.24 -1.54 9.27
N GLY A 35 -13.49 -2.62 9.11
CA GLY A 35 -12.08 -2.66 9.45
C GLY A 35 -11.24 -2.35 8.22
N VAL A 36 -10.20 -1.56 8.41
CA VAL A 36 -9.19 -1.25 7.38
C VAL A 36 -7.84 -1.76 7.84
N GLY A 37 -7.25 -2.63 7.03
CA GLY A 37 -6.01 -3.30 7.33
C GLY A 37 -4.76 -2.48 7.04
N GLN A 38 -3.64 -3.17 7.18
CA GLN A 38 -2.30 -2.66 6.96
C GLN A 38 -2.05 -2.44 5.47
N GLY A 39 -1.32 -1.36 5.12
CA GLY A 39 -0.86 -1.11 3.76
C GLY A 39 0.53 -1.71 3.51
N ASN A 40 0.89 -1.86 2.25
CA ASN A 40 2.26 -2.10 1.77
C ASN A 40 2.28 -1.74 0.28
N VAL A 41 2.18 -0.45 -0.03
CA VAL A 41 2.00 0.04 -1.40
C VAL A 41 3.21 -0.29 -2.25
N GLN A 42 2.99 -1.06 -3.29
CA GLN A 42 3.98 -1.46 -4.27
C GLN A 42 3.88 -0.55 -5.50
N VAL A 43 5.01 -0.18 -6.07
CA VAL A 43 5.11 0.64 -7.27
C VAL A 43 5.77 -0.16 -8.38
N ILE A 44 5.19 -0.13 -9.58
CA ILE A 44 5.87 -0.55 -10.79
C ILE A 44 6.03 0.65 -11.73
N ILE A 45 7.25 0.91 -12.17
CA ILE A 45 7.58 1.91 -13.19
C ILE A 45 7.82 1.14 -14.48
N ASP A 46 6.99 1.36 -15.48
CA ASP A 46 7.07 0.65 -16.76
C ASP A 46 8.22 1.17 -17.63
N GLU A 47 8.61 0.37 -18.61
CA GLU A 47 9.74 0.67 -19.49
C GLU A 47 9.48 1.79 -20.51
N ASP A 48 8.25 2.29 -20.60
CA ASP A 48 7.85 3.43 -21.45
C ASP A 48 7.85 4.78 -20.71
N CYS A 49 8.35 4.82 -19.46
CA CYS A 49 8.35 6.00 -18.60
C CYS A 49 9.70 6.72 -18.49
N GLN A 50 10.66 6.54 -19.44
CA GLN A 50 12.00 7.13 -19.33
C GLN A 50 11.98 8.66 -19.19
N GLU A 51 11.08 9.34 -19.90
CA GLU A 51 10.95 10.80 -19.84
C GLU A 51 10.34 11.30 -18.50
N ASP A 52 9.73 10.40 -17.73
CA ASP A 52 8.96 10.72 -16.51
C ASP A 52 9.75 10.46 -15.21
N TYR A 53 10.94 9.87 -15.25
CA TYR A 53 11.65 9.43 -14.02
C TYR A 53 11.84 10.54 -13.00
N GLU A 54 12.13 11.78 -13.39
CA GLU A 54 12.24 12.90 -12.45
C GLU A 54 10.90 13.23 -11.77
N TYR A 55 9.81 13.19 -12.52
CA TYR A 55 8.46 13.39 -11.99
C TYR A 55 8.09 12.27 -11.04
N ILE A 56 8.26 11.02 -11.45
CA ILE A 56 7.96 9.82 -10.68
C ILE A 56 8.72 9.81 -9.35
N ALA A 57 10.04 10.03 -9.40
CA ALA A 57 10.89 10.07 -8.22
C ALA A 57 10.48 11.19 -7.24
N LYS A 58 10.17 12.39 -7.75
CA LYS A 58 9.70 13.50 -6.94
C LYS A 58 8.36 13.20 -6.25
N GLU A 59 7.40 12.67 -6.99
CA GLU A 59 6.09 12.32 -6.44
C GLU A 59 6.20 11.20 -5.40
N THR A 60 6.96 10.14 -5.68
CA THR A 60 7.19 9.01 -4.78
C THR A 60 7.87 9.43 -3.48
N VAL A 61 8.98 10.19 -3.57
CA VAL A 61 9.70 10.69 -2.39
C VAL A 61 8.81 11.62 -1.55
N ASN A 62 8.07 12.54 -2.17
CA ASN A 62 7.16 13.43 -1.45
C ASN A 62 6.02 12.66 -0.79
N SER A 63 5.48 11.66 -1.48
CA SER A 63 4.44 10.77 -0.96
C SER A 63 4.94 9.98 0.25
N ARG A 64 6.13 9.39 0.13
CA ARG A 64 6.74 8.62 1.22
C ARG A 64 7.10 9.47 2.44
N CYS A 65 7.52 10.71 2.22
CA CYS A 65 7.89 11.64 3.30
C CYS A 65 6.69 12.30 3.98
N ARG A 66 5.49 12.20 3.41
CA ARG A 66 4.28 12.76 4.00
C ARG A 66 4.10 12.19 5.40
N ASP A 67 3.91 13.09 6.38
CA ASP A 67 3.74 12.73 7.80
C ASP A 67 4.78 11.70 8.29
N ASN A 68 6.04 11.91 7.89
CA ASN A 68 7.17 11.00 8.17
C ASN A 68 6.89 9.53 7.83
N GLY A 69 6.19 9.27 6.73
CA GLY A 69 5.91 7.93 6.23
C GLY A 69 4.85 7.14 7.00
N LEU A 70 4.01 7.79 7.78
CA LEU A 70 2.91 7.14 8.52
C LEU A 70 1.73 6.72 7.63
N PRO A 71 1.33 7.46 6.55
CA PRO A 71 0.21 7.04 5.74
C PRO A 71 0.42 5.64 5.14
N CYS A 72 -0.54 4.76 5.31
CA CYS A 72 -0.54 3.40 4.76
C CYS A 72 -0.57 3.39 3.22
N THR A 73 -0.89 4.52 2.60
CA THR A 73 -0.88 4.74 1.15
C THR A 73 0.46 5.20 0.60
N GLY A 74 1.46 5.47 1.46
CA GLY A 74 2.80 5.83 1.02
C GLY A 74 3.56 4.62 0.46
N GLU A 75 4.30 4.84 -0.61
CA GLU A 75 5.03 3.83 -1.37
C GLU A 75 6.08 3.13 -0.50
N GLN A 76 6.19 1.81 -0.63
CA GLN A 76 7.07 0.97 0.20
C GLN A 76 8.18 0.30 -0.61
N PHE A 77 7.86 -0.07 -1.85
CA PHE A 77 8.78 -0.77 -2.75
C PHE A 77 8.57 -0.28 -4.19
N ILE A 78 9.66 -0.13 -4.93
CA ILE A 78 9.67 0.35 -6.30
C ILE A 78 10.36 -0.69 -7.19
N ALA A 79 9.60 -1.29 -8.12
CA ALA A 79 10.12 -2.09 -9.23
C ALA A 79 10.31 -1.17 -10.44
N PHE A 80 11.45 -1.25 -11.12
CA PHE A 80 11.78 -0.42 -12.28
C PHE A 80 12.57 -1.21 -13.31
N PRO A 81 12.65 -0.78 -14.60
CA PRO A 81 13.43 -1.45 -15.60
C PRO A 81 14.93 -1.48 -15.25
N LEU A 82 15.53 -2.66 -15.13
CA LEU A 82 16.95 -2.82 -14.76
C LEU A 82 17.89 -2.12 -15.73
N LYS A 83 17.54 -2.04 -17.01
CA LYS A 83 18.30 -1.34 -18.05
C LYS A 83 18.49 0.17 -17.76
N ASP A 84 17.54 0.75 -17.03
CA ASP A 84 17.49 2.19 -16.71
C ASP A 84 17.86 2.47 -15.23
N GLU A 85 18.49 1.50 -14.54
CA GLU A 85 18.78 1.58 -13.10
C GLU A 85 19.50 2.86 -12.69
N GLU A 86 20.54 3.25 -13.44
CA GLU A 86 21.35 4.43 -13.08
C GLU A 86 20.52 5.72 -13.21
N GLU A 87 19.69 5.83 -14.22
CA GLU A 87 18.84 6.99 -14.45
C GLU A 87 17.73 7.10 -13.40
N VAL A 88 17.08 5.99 -13.09
CA VAL A 88 16.05 5.92 -12.04
C VAL A 88 16.64 6.29 -10.69
N LEU A 89 17.74 5.66 -10.28
CA LEU A 89 18.35 5.94 -8.98
C LEU A 89 18.90 7.35 -8.88
N ALA A 90 19.42 7.93 -9.97
CA ALA A 90 19.84 9.33 -10.02
C ALA A 90 18.64 10.29 -9.88
N ALA A 91 17.50 9.97 -10.49
CA ALA A 91 16.27 10.75 -10.32
C ALA A 91 15.78 10.76 -8.87
N PHE A 92 15.80 9.61 -8.20
CA PHE A 92 15.45 9.50 -6.77
C PHE A 92 16.44 10.27 -5.87
N ASP A 93 17.75 10.19 -6.15
CA ASP A 93 18.75 10.96 -5.41
C ASP A 93 18.52 12.47 -5.54
N LYS A 94 18.25 12.94 -6.76
CA LYS A 94 17.90 14.34 -7.07
C LYS A 94 16.60 14.77 -6.38
N ALA A 95 15.62 13.89 -6.25
CA ALA A 95 14.35 14.14 -5.56
C ALA A 95 14.51 14.24 -4.03
N GLY A 96 15.67 13.85 -3.49
CA GLY A 96 16.00 13.93 -2.07
C GLY A 96 16.03 12.58 -1.34
N ALA A 97 16.00 11.46 -2.04
CA ALA A 97 16.26 10.17 -1.42
C ALA A 97 17.77 9.99 -1.17
N TYR A 98 18.15 9.39 -0.07
CA TYR A 98 19.48 8.84 0.13
C TYR A 98 19.50 7.42 -0.45
N VAL A 99 20.16 7.26 -1.60
CA VAL A 99 20.19 5.98 -2.33
C VAL A 99 21.28 5.09 -1.77
N VAL A 100 20.88 3.95 -1.19
CA VAL A 100 21.79 2.94 -0.62
C VAL A 100 21.91 1.77 -1.60
N ARG A 101 23.12 1.54 -2.08
CA ARG A 101 23.43 0.47 -3.05
C ARG A 101 24.26 -0.67 -2.45
N ASP A 102 24.98 -0.40 -1.36
CA ASP A 102 25.84 -1.37 -0.70
C ASP A 102 25.11 -2.20 0.34
N GLU A 103 25.46 -3.48 0.41
CA GLU A 103 24.80 -4.43 1.29
C GLU A 103 25.10 -4.19 2.77
N GLU A 104 26.24 -3.61 3.12
CA GLU A 104 26.60 -3.35 4.52
C GLU A 104 25.62 -2.33 5.12
N THR A 105 25.40 -1.22 4.42
CA THR A 105 24.43 -0.19 4.83
C THR A 105 23.00 -0.72 4.77
N ALA A 106 22.64 -1.47 3.72
CA ALA A 106 21.33 -2.10 3.61
C ALA A 106 21.04 -3.05 4.79
N ALA A 107 22.02 -3.84 5.21
CA ALA A 107 21.90 -4.72 6.37
C ALA A 107 21.73 -3.95 7.69
N LYS A 108 22.45 -2.82 7.88
CA LYS A 108 22.25 -1.94 9.05
C LYS A 108 20.83 -1.40 9.09
N ILE A 109 20.30 -0.94 7.94
CA ILE A 109 18.93 -0.43 7.84
C ILE A 109 17.94 -1.54 8.14
N ARG A 110 18.07 -2.72 7.52
CA ARG A 110 17.20 -3.87 7.75
C ARG A 110 17.14 -4.26 9.22
N ASN A 111 18.29 -4.42 9.86
CA ASN A 111 18.39 -4.83 11.25
C ASN A 111 17.94 -3.73 12.25
N GLY A 112 18.09 -2.47 11.90
CA GLY A 112 17.64 -1.35 12.72
C GLY A 112 16.13 -1.11 12.64
N LEU A 113 15.53 -1.37 11.46
CA LEU A 113 14.09 -1.20 11.24
C LEU A 113 13.25 -2.39 11.69
N PHE A 114 13.80 -3.61 11.66
CA PHE A 114 13.05 -4.82 12.00
C PHE A 114 13.74 -5.59 13.13
N GLN A 115 12.96 -5.99 14.12
CA GLN A 115 13.42 -6.73 15.28
C GLN A 115 12.70 -8.06 15.43
N LEU A 116 13.43 -9.10 15.79
CA LEU A 116 12.86 -10.41 16.08
C LEU A 116 12.08 -10.34 17.40
N THR A 117 10.80 -10.62 17.35
CA THR A 117 9.95 -10.69 18.54
C THR A 117 10.16 -11.99 19.30
N PRO A 118 9.77 -12.07 20.60
CA PRO A 118 9.80 -13.34 21.35
C PRO A 118 8.98 -14.47 20.73
N LYS A 119 8.08 -14.16 19.81
CA LYS A 119 7.26 -15.14 19.06
C LYS A 119 7.94 -15.63 17.78
N GLY A 120 9.22 -15.29 17.54
CA GLY A 120 9.97 -15.70 16.35
C GLY A 120 9.54 -15.01 15.06
N LYS A 121 8.85 -13.89 15.12
CA LYS A 121 8.45 -13.08 13.96
C LYS A 121 9.15 -11.74 13.97
N TYR A 122 9.54 -11.26 12.80
CA TYR A 122 10.05 -9.90 12.67
C TYR A 122 8.91 -8.88 12.73
N ALA A 123 9.08 -7.84 13.52
CA ALA A 123 8.19 -6.69 13.62
C ALA A 123 8.97 -5.39 13.41
N PHE A 124 8.28 -4.38 12.90
CA PHE A 124 8.86 -3.05 12.72
C PHE A 124 9.23 -2.45 14.10
N ASN A 125 10.41 -1.85 14.18
CA ASN A 125 10.92 -1.24 15.39
C ASN A 125 10.17 0.07 15.71
N ILE A 126 9.39 0.06 16.77
CA ILE A 126 8.52 1.17 17.17
C ILE A 126 9.27 2.50 17.39
N CYS A 127 10.57 2.46 17.70
CA CYS A 127 11.38 3.66 17.88
C CYS A 127 11.55 4.47 16.59
N ASN A 128 11.28 3.87 15.42
CA ASN A 128 11.39 4.51 14.11
C ASN A 128 10.04 4.93 13.52
N VAL A 129 8.92 4.62 14.17
CA VAL A 129 7.57 4.98 13.70
C VAL A 129 7.41 6.50 13.67
N GLY A 130 7.12 7.05 12.48
CA GLY A 130 6.86 8.48 12.29
C GLY A 130 8.07 9.39 12.56
N GLN A 131 9.28 8.83 12.59
CA GLN A 131 10.49 9.62 12.77
C GLN A 131 10.99 10.16 11.43
N ASP A 132 11.62 11.33 11.48
CA ASP A 132 12.35 11.90 10.34
C ASP A 132 13.57 11.05 9.97
N VAL A 133 14.07 11.23 8.75
CA VAL A 133 15.15 10.42 8.19
C VAL A 133 16.45 10.50 9.00
N TYR A 134 16.77 11.65 9.60
CA TYR A 134 18.01 11.84 10.39
C TYR A 134 17.91 11.16 11.76
N LYS A 135 16.70 11.18 12.34
CA LYS A 135 16.44 10.45 13.60
C LYS A 135 16.55 8.95 13.38
N ILE A 136 16.01 8.46 12.27
CA ILE A 136 16.15 7.05 11.87
C ILE A 136 17.62 6.71 11.68
N ALA A 137 18.36 7.49 10.89
CA ALA A 137 19.79 7.29 10.66
C ALA A 137 20.58 7.18 11.96
N LYS A 138 20.32 8.09 12.90
CA LYS A 138 20.92 8.06 14.22
C LYS A 138 20.57 6.80 15.01
N ASN A 139 19.29 6.37 14.96
CA ASN A 139 18.82 5.17 15.69
C ASN A 139 19.48 3.89 15.16
N ILE A 140 19.77 3.82 13.85
CA ILE A 140 20.34 2.64 13.20
C ILE A 140 21.87 2.71 12.99
N GLY A 141 22.49 3.85 13.34
CA GLY A 141 23.94 4.04 13.27
C GLY A 141 24.50 4.19 11.85
N ILE A 142 23.80 4.96 11.00
CA ILE A 142 24.30 5.38 9.68
C ILE A 142 24.36 6.89 9.58
N GLU A 143 25.18 7.39 8.66
CA GLU A 143 25.24 8.80 8.31
C GLU A 143 24.51 9.07 7.01
N ILE A 144 23.75 10.14 6.97
CA ILE A 144 23.00 10.59 5.79
C ILE A 144 23.42 12.02 5.46
N PRO A 145 23.71 12.33 4.18
CA PRO A 145 24.02 13.68 3.77
C PRO A 145 22.90 14.67 4.09
N GLU A 146 23.26 15.92 4.35
CA GLU A 146 22.29 16.99 4.59
C GLU A 146 21.36 17.20 3.37
N GLY A 147 20.10 17.55 3.61
CA GLY A 147 19.11 17.81 2.58
C GLY A 147 18.34 16.57 2.10
N LYS A 148 18.71 15.37 2.56
CA LYS A 148 17.94 14.15 2.22
C LYS A 148 16.63 14.07 3.01
N LYS A 149 15.58 13.53 2.37
CA LYS A 149 14.20 13.44 2.90
C LYS A 149 13.79 12.01 3.19
N SER A 150 14.26 11.04 2.38
CA SER A 150 13.98 9.60 2.54
C SER A 150 15.26 8.78 2.34
N ILE A 151 15.13 7.47 2.59
CA ILE A 151 16.15 6.47 2.26
C ILE A 151 15.57 5.52 1.25
N LEU A 152 16.21 5.34 0.10
CA LEU A 152 15.88 4.34 -0.90
C LEU A 152 16.95 3.24 -0.89
N VAL A 153 16.56 2.01 -0.54
CA VAL A 153 17.49 0.89 -0.41
C VAL A 153 17.34 -0.06 -1.59
N LYS A 154 18.39 -0.23 -2.39
CA LYS A 154 18.43 -1.28 -3.40
C LYS A 154 18.56 -2.63 -2.72
N VAL A 155 17.60 -3.53 -2.98
CA VAL A 155 17.56 -4.89 -2.43
C VAL A 155 17.87 -5.93 -3.51
N LYS A 156 18.15 -7.17 -3.09
CA LYS A 156 18.54 -8.28 -3.98
C LYS A 156 17.49 -9.40 -4.05
N SER A 157 16.47 -9.32 -3.22
CA SER A 157 15.37 -10.28 -3.15
C SER A 157 14.09 -9.57 -2.77
N VAL A 158 12.96 -10.26 -2.90
CA VAL A 158 11.62 -9.74 -2.63
C VAL A 158 10.81 -10.72 -1.80
N GLY A 159 9.65 -10.28 -1.31
CA GLY A 159 8.77 -11.10 -0.52
C GLY A 159 9.38 -11.50 0.83
N LYS A 160 9.14 -12.73 1.25
CA LYS A 160 9.53 -13.23 2.59
C LYS A 160 11.04 -13.27 2.83
N GLU A 161 11.83 -13.18 1.80
CA GLU A 161 13.31 -13.23 1.88
C GLU A 161 13.91 -11.85 2.20
N GLU A 162 13.13 -10.75 2.04
CA GLU A 162 13.60 -9.40 2.28
C GLU A 162 12.65 -8.60 3.17
N LEU A 163 13.08 -8.32 4.39
CA LEU A 163 12.28 -7.57 5.37
C LEU A 163 12.00 -6.13 4.94
N LEU A 164 12.90 -5.52 4.14
CA LEU A 164 12.70 -4.17 3.63
C LEU A 164 11.55 -4.07 2.61
N CYS A 165 11.01 -5.19 2.14
CA CYS A 165 9.80 -5.24 1.34
C CYS A 165 8.50 -5.18 2.16
N LYS A 166 8.57 -5.21 3.50
CA LYS A 166 7.43 -5.03 4.41
C LYS A 166 7.04 -3.56 4.56
N GLU A 167 5.85 -3.31 5.11
CA GLU A 167 5.45 -1.96 5.50
C GLU A 167 6.44 -1.36 6.51
N LYS A 168 6.89 -0.16 6.21
CA LYS A 168 7.75 0.66 7.03
C LYS A 168 7.02 1.96 7.38
N LEU A 169 6.71 2.18 8.61
CA LEU A 169 6.00 3.38 9.08
C LEU A 169 6.99 4.56 9.27
N CYS A 170 7.83 4.81 8.27
CA CYS A 170 8.88 5.82 8.27
C CYS A 170 9.34 6.11 6.83
N PRO A 171 10.06 7.21 6.54
CA PRO A 171 10.48 7.60 5.20
C PRO A 171 11.64 6.73 4.64
N VAL A 172 11.39 5.41 4.56
CA VAL A 172 12.31 4.43 3.96
C VAL A 172 11.56 3.60 2.94
N GLU A 173 12.17 3.41 1.78
CA GLU A 173 11.66 2.62 0.65
C GLU A 173 12.69 1.56 0.26
N ALA A 174 12.24 0.48 -0.35
CA ALA A 174 13.11 -0.47 -1.01
C ALA A 174 12.90 -0.41 -2.53
N CYS A 175 13.88 -0.85 -3.31
CA CYS A 175 13.75 -0.91 -4.76
C CYS A 175 14.55 -2.06 -5.37
N MET A 176 14.10 -2.52 -6.55
CA MET A 176 14.78 -3.57 -7.31
C MET A 176 14.48 -3.42 -8.79
N GLY A 177 15.52 -3.56 -9.64
CA GLY A 177 15.37 -3.57 -11.08
C GLY A 177 14.87 -4.91 -11.60
N TYR A 178 14.01 -4.88 -12.62
CA TYR A 178 13.49 -6.04 -13.32
C TYR A 178 13.90 -6.06 -14.80
N ASN A 179 13.99 -7.24 -15.43
CA ASN A 179 14.33 -7.38 -16.84
C ASN A 179 13.11 -7.40 -17.76
N THR A 180 11.95 -7.86 -17.25
CA THR A 180 10.69 -7.91 -18.00
C THR A 180 9.55 -7.42 -17.09
N PHE A 181 8.49 -6.87 -17.70
CA PHE A 181 7.30 -6.46 -16.95
C PHE A 181 6.72 -7.62 -16.11
N ASP A 182 6.77 -8.86 -16.64
CA ASP A 182 6.34 -10.05 -15.90
C ASP A 182 7.14 -10.24 -14.60
N GLU A 183 8.47 -10.06 -14.65
CA GLU A 183 9.32 -10.14 -13.46
C GLU A 183 8.97 -9.03 -12.45
N GLY A 184 8.73 -7.80 -12.92
CA GLY A 184 8.27 -6.70 -12.08
C GLY A 184 6.93 -6.99 -11.39
N MET A 185 5.97 -7.55 -12.13
CA MET A 185 4.68 -7.98 -11.59
C MET A 185 4.83 -9.11 -10.54
N GLU A 186 5.74 -10.04 -10.77
CA GLU A 186 6.06 -11.11 -9.81
C GLU A 186 6.64 -10.54 -8.51
N TYR A 187 7.55 -9.56 -8.57
CA TYR A 187 8.11 -8.91 -7.39
C TYR A 187 7.02 -8.26 -6.53
N ILE A 188 6.15 -7.48 -7.17
CA ILE A 188 5.05 -6.81 -6.49
C ILE A 188 4.09 -7.82 -5.87
N THR A 189 3.73 -8.87 -6.59
CA THR A 189 2.83 -9.91 -6.10
C THR A 189 3.42 -10.61 -4.87
N LYS A 190 4.69 -11.01 -4.89
CA LYS A 190 5.37 -11.63 -3.75
C LYS A 190 5.40 -10.73 -2.51
N ASN A 191 5.61 -9.43 -2.70
CA ASN A 191 5.60 -8.46 -1.62
C ASN A 191 4.20 -8.28 -1.04
N LEU A 192 3.16 -8.22 -1.88
CA LEU A 192 1.76 -8.13 -1.45
C LEU A 192 1.31 -9.40 -0.72
N GLU A 193 1.69 -10.59 -1.20
CA GLU A 193 1.40 -11.86 -0.52
C GLU A 193 2.06 -11.97 0.86
N MET A 194 3.22 -11.33 1.04
CA MET A 194 3.87 -11.25 2.34
C MET A 194 3.10 -10.33 3.29
N GLU A 195 2.65 -9.16 2.79
CA GLU A 195 1.98 -8.12 3.58
C GLU A 195 1.30 -7.09 2.67
N GLY A 196 0.09 -6.64 3.03
CA GLY A 196 -0.59 -5.54 2.35
C GLY A 196 -1.59 -5.91 1.27
N MET A 197 -1.92 -7.21 1.11
CA MET A 197 -2.98 -7.63 0.17
C MET A 197 -4.28 -6.86 0.38
N GLY A 198 -4.90 -6.50 -0.73
CA GLY A 198 -6.17 -5.78 -0.76
C GLY A 198 -6.04 -4.26 -0.59
N HIS A 199 -4.86 -3.72 -0.24
CA HIS A 199 -4.76 -2.28 -0.01
C HIS A 199 -4.65 -1.50 -1.32
N SER A 200 -3.46 -1.15 -1.77
CA SER A 200 -3.22 -0.33 -2.97
C SER A 200 -1.91 -0.68 -3.63
N ALA A 201 -1.82 -0.45 -4.94
CA ALA A 201 -0.59 -0.43 -5.71
C ALA A 201 -0.56 0.80 -6.62
N VAL A 202 0.61 1.14 -7.12
CA VAL A 202 0.84 2.25 -8.05
C VAL A 202 1.49 1.69 -9.31
N ILE A 203 1.04 2.13 -10.47
CA ILE A 203 1.70 1.89 -11.74
C ILE A 203 1.95 3.22 -12.45
N TYR A 204 3.18 3.41 -12.88
CA TYR A 204 3.54 4.47 -13.84
C TYR A 204 3.76 3.79 -15.18
N SER A 205 2.89 4.06 -16.14
CA SER A 205 2.91 3.45 -17.48
C SER A 205 2.06 4.27 -18.45
N HIS A 206 2.43 4.27 -19.72
CA HIS A 206 1.63 4.75 -20.85
C HIS A 206 1.04 3.57 -21.65
N ASN A 207 1.35 2.33 -21.28
CA ASN A 207 0.87 1.11 -21.93
C ASN A 207 -0.43 0.64 -21.27
N GLU A 208 -1.57 0.92 -21.91
CA GLU A 208 -2.90 0.53 -21.44
C GLU A 208 -3.03 -0.97 -21.15
N LYS A 209 -2.34 -1.84 -21.90
CA LYS A 209 -2.38 -3.29 -21.67
C LYS A 209 -1.68 -3.68 -20.38
N HIS A 210 -0.57 -3.02 -20.02
CA HIS A 210 0.12 -3.24 -18.75
C HIS A 210 -0.69 -2.70 -17.59
N ILE A 211 -1.35 -1.55 -17.76
CA ILE A 211 -2.25 -0.98 -16.76
C ILE A 211 -3.44 -1.92 -16.49
N GLU A 212 -4.12 -2.37 -17.56
CA GLU A 212 -5.25 -3.31 -17.46
C GLU A 212 -4.82 -4.62 -16.79
N ARG A 213 -3.69 -5.17 -17.21
CA ARG A 213 -3.15 -6.40 -16.66
C ARG A 213 -2.83 -6.25 -15.17
N ALA A 214 -2.17 -5.17 -14.77
CA ALA A 214 -1.89 -4.89 -13.36
C ALA A 214 -3.20 -4.77 -12.55
N GLY A 215 -4.24 -4.16 -13.11
CA GLY A 215 -5.55 -4.06 -12.48
C GLY A 215 -6.28 -5.40 -12.30
N ILE A 216 -6.03 -6.36 -13.18
CA ILE A 216 -6.64 -7.70 -13.14
C ILE A 216 -5.87 -8.65 -12.22
N GLU A 217 -4.53 -8.63 -12.28
CA GLU A 217 -3.68 -9.63 -11.66
C GLU A 217 -3.26 -9.28 -10.22
N LEU A 218 -3.10 -7.98 -9.89
CA LEU A 218 -2.65 -7.60 -8.56
C LEU A 218 -3.79 -7.72 -7.53
N PRO A 219 -3.56 -8.38 -6.39
CA PRO A 219 -4.56 -8.54 -5.33
C PRO A 219 -4.69 -7.25 -4.50
N VAL A 220 -5.13 -6.17 -5.12
CA VAL A 220 -5.34 -4.85 -4.49
C VAL A 220 -6.71 -4.30 -4.83
N SER A 221 -7.29 -3.51 -3.92
CA SER A 221 -8.58 -2.86 -4.15
C SER A 221 -8.47 -1.54 -4.92
N ARG A 222 -7.25 -1.03 -5.06
CA ARG A 222 -6.95 0.23 -5.78
C ARG A 222 -5.63 0.10 -6.51
N LEU A 223 -5.68 0.28 -7.82
CA LEU A 223 -4.51 0.53 -8.65
C LEU A 223 -4.52 2.02 -9.00
N ILE A 224 -3.49 2.73 -8.59
CA ILE A 224 -3.28 4.15 -8.90
C ILE A 224 -2.41 4.24 -10.13
N VAL A 225 -2.85 4.99 -11.13
CA VAL A 225 -2.14 5.13 -12.42
C VAL A 225 -1.55 6.52 -12.51
N ASN A 226 -0.25 6.62 -12.78
CA ASN A 226 0.50 7.84 -13.04
C ASN A 226 0.35 8.94 -11.97
N ALA A 227 0.15 8.52 -10.72
CA ALA A 227 0.02 9.39 -9.57
C ALA A 227 0.50 8.69 -8.30
N CYS A 228 0.89 9.44 -7.27
CA CYS A 228 1.38 8.86 -6.03
C CYS A 228 0.27 8.40 -5.08
N GLY A 229 0.54 7.33 -4.33
CA GLY A 229 -0.44 6.65 -3.49
C GLY A 229 -0.97 7.50 -2.35
N SER A 230 -0.13 8.31 -1.68
CA SER A 230 -0.54 9.07 -0.49
C SER A 230 -1.54 10.19 -0.80
N THR A 231 -1.60 10.68 -2.03
CA THR A 231 -2.59 11.67 -2.48
C THR A 231 -3.72 11.04 -3.26
N ALA A 232 -3.40 10.15 -4.22
CA ALA A 232 -4.40 9.62 -5.14
C ALA A 232 -5.27 8.49 -4.55
N GLY A 233 -4.80 7.78 -3.52
CA GLY A 233 -5.54 6.66 -2.92
C GLY A 233 -6.83 7.06 -2.18
N GLY A 234 -6.93 8.28 -1.67
CA GLY A 234 -8.11 8.72 -0.92
C GLY A 234 -8.14 10.20 -0.56
N ASN A 235 -7.14 10.97 -0.95
CA ASN A 235 -6.98 12.37 -0.53
C ASN A 235 -7.08 13.39 -1.67
N THR A 236 -7.69 13.02 -2.80
CA THR A 236 -7.85 13.90 -3.96
C THR A 236 -9.25 13.81 -4.52
N LEU A 237 -9.65 14.86 -5.24
CA LEU A 237 -10.83 14.92 -6.11
C LEU A 237 -10.43 14.76 -7.60
N ALA A 238 -9.14 14.52 -7.90
CA ALA A 238 -8.62 14.43 -9.27
C ALA A 238 -8.82 13.05 -9.92
N ASN A 239 -9.40 12.08 -9.20
CA ASN A 239 -9.79 10.77 -9.74
C ASN A 239 -11.20 10.39 -9.26
N GLY A 240 -11.70 9.24 -9.72
CA GLY A 240 -13.06 8.76 -9.41
C GLY A 240 -13.21 8.09 -8.03
N LEU A 241 -12.16 8.01 -7.21
CA LEU A 241 -12.24 7.39 -5.89
C LEU A 241 -12.92 8.33 -4.89
N ALA A 242 -13.74 7.77 -4.00
CA ALA A 242 -14.34 8.55 -2.93
C ALA A 242 -13.25 9.04 -1.96
N PRO A 243 -13.19 10.34 -1.64
CA PRO A 243 -12.25 10.87 -0.64
C PRO A 243 -12.49 10.24 0.73
N THR A 244 -11.43 9.71 1.35
CA THR A 244 -11.53 9.03 2.65
C THR A 244 -10.17 8.83 3.30
N MET A 245 -10.18 8.62 4.61
CA MET A 245 -9.04 8.13 5.40
C MET A 245 -9.15 6.63 5.71
N SER A 246 -10.22 5.95 5.25
CA SER A 246 -10.49 4.53 5.53
C SER A 246 -10.64 3.76 4.22
N LEU A 247 -9.58 3.03 3.87
CA LEU A 247 -9.40 2.37 2.59
C LEU A 247 -9.63 0.85 2.75
N GLY A 248 -10.83 0.38 2.40
CA GLY A 248 -11.18 -1.04 2.50
C GLY A 248 -10.24 -1.92 1.65
N CYS A 249 -9.87 -3.08 2.19
CA CYS A 249 -8.95 -4.01 1.55
C CYS A 249 -9.64 -5.30 1.07
N GLY A 250 -10.96 -5.36 1.14
CA GLY A 250 -11.75 -6.52 0.72
C GLY A 250 -11.37 -7.81 1.43
N SER A 251 -11.80 -8.92 0.87
CA SER A 251 -11.50 -10.25 1.41
C SER A 251 -10.00 -10.57 1.39
N TRP A 252 -9.22 -10.00 0.48
CA TRP A 252 -7.76 -10.11 0.46
C TRP A 252 -7.11 -9.62 1.76
N GLY A 253 -7.63 -8.51 2.32
CA GLY A 253 -7.17 -7.93 3.59
C GLY A 253 -8.00 -8.33 4.80
N ASN A 254 -8.89 -9.33 4.69
CA ASN A 254 -9.88 -9.69 5.71
C ASN A 254 -10.75 -8.50 6.15
N ASN A 255 -11.14 -7.66 5.20
CA ASN A 255 -12.03 -6.53 5.43
C ASN A 255 -13.42 -6.77 4.84
N SER A 256 -14.42 -6.12 5.43
CA SER A 256 -15.82 -6.22 5.00
C SER A 256 -16.16 -5.40 3.75
N ILE A 257 -15.28 -4.48 3.34
CA ILE A 257 -15.41 -3.68 2.13
C ILE A 257 -14.08 -3.64 1.37
N SER A 258 -14.14 -3.53 0.04
CA SER A 258 -12.98 -3.36 -0.84
C SER A 258 -12.86 -1.95 -1.42
N GLU A 259 -13.79 -1.07 -1.10
CA GLU A 259 -13.84 0.29 -1.62
C GLU A 259 -13.42 1.33 -0.57
N ASN A 260 -13.28 2.56 -1.02
CA ASN A 260 -13.06 3.70 -0.14
C ASN A 260 -14.32 3.94 0.69
N LEU A 261 -14.19 3.93 2.03
CA LEU A 261 -15.32 4.14 2.92
C LEU A 261 -15.90 5.53 2.74
N SER A 262 -17.20 5.61 2.56
CA SER A 262 -17.95 6.85 2.44
C SER A 262 -19.13 6.89 3.41
N TYR A 263 -19.84 8.01 3.48
CA TYR A 263 -21.04 8.15 4.31
C TYR A 263 -22.12 7.10 4.02
N LYS A 264 -22.17 6.56 2.81
CA LYS A 264 -23.14 5.53 2.40
C LYS A 264 -23.02 4.24 3.23
N HIS A 265 -21.81 3.92 3.69
CA HIS A 265 -21.55 2.75 4.54
C HIS A 265 -22.09 2.92 5.97
N LEU A 266 -22.37 4.15 6.39
CA LEU A 266 -22.89 4.47 7.72
C LEU A 266 -24.39 4.71 7.72
N MET A 267 -25.06 4.59 6.56
CA MET A 267 -26.49 4.83 6.40
C MET A 267 -27.27 3.53 6.32
N ASN A 268 -28.43 3.48 6.97
CA ASN A 268 -29.44 2.50 6.68
C ASN A 268 -30.32 2.97 5.52
N VAL A 269 -30.58 2.08 4.57
CA VAL A 269 -31.39 2.39 3.38
C VAL A 269 -32.61 1.47 3.33
N THR A 270 -33.82 2.06 3.33
CA THR A 270 -35.05 1.34 3.07
C THR A 270 -35.35 1.35 1.56
N LYS A 271 -35.47 0.19 0.97
CA LYS A 271 -35.87 0.02 -0.43
C LYS A 271 -37.38 -0.20 -0.49
N ILE A 272 -38.06 0.57 -1.34
CA ILE A 272 -39.49 0.36 -1.66
C ILE A 272 -39.53 -0.42 -2.97
N ALA A 273 -40.05 -1.65 -2.92
CA ALA A 273 -40.18 -2.49 -4.09
C ALA A 273 -41.66 -2.55 -4.50
N TYR A 274 -41.94 -2.21 -5.75
CA TYR A 274 -43.27 -2.37 -6.35
C TYR A 274 -43.29 -3.62 -7.18
N LYS A 275 -44.46 -4.31 -7.19
CA LYS A 275 -44.70 -5.42 -8.12
C LYS A 275 -44.68 -4.89 -9.56
N ILE A 276 -43.95 -5.59 -10.44
CA ILE A 276 -43.97 -5.33 -11.88
C ILE A 276 -45.10 -6.22 -12.46
N GLU A 277 -46.19 -5.59 -12.91
CA GLU A 277 -47.39 -6.30 -13.35
C GLU A 277 -47.16 -7.23 -14.55
N ASP A 278 -46.34 -6.76 -15.51
CA ASP A 278 -46.06 -7.49 -16.77
C ASP A 278 -44.66 -8.12 -16.74
N ALA A 279 -44.15 -8.49 -15.57
CA ALA A 279 -42.82 -9.11 -15.47
C ALA A 279 -42.79 -10.47 -16.19
N VAL A 280 -41.91 -10.60 -17.16
CA VAL A 280 -41.61 -11.88 -17.81
C VAL A 280 -40.65 -12.63 -16.88
N ILE A 281 -41.14 -13.69 -16.28
CA ILE A 281 -40.33 -14.59 -15.42
C ILE A 281 -39.90 -15.77 -16.28
N PRO A 282 -38.57 -15.91 -16.51
CA PRO A 282 -38.05 -17.02 -17.31
C PRO A 282 -38.38 -18.37 -16.62
N SER A 283 -38.60 -19.40 -17.42
CA SER A 283 -38.79 -20.77 -16.93
C SER A 283 -37.49 -21.35 -16.37
N ASN A 284 -37.56 -22.41 -15.57
CA ASN A 284 -36.35 -23.10 -15.11
C ASN A 284 -35.49 -23.63 -16.27
N GLU A 285 -36.13 -24.10 -17.36
CA GLU A 285 -35.44 -24.56 -18.54
C GLU A 285 -34.65 -23.43 -19.21
N GLU A 286 -35.22 -22.20 -19.26
CA GLU A 286 -34.51 -21.01 -19.81
C GLU A 286 -33.39 -20.51 -18.89
N ILE A 287 -33.57 -20.60 -17.56
CA ILE A 287 -32.55 -20.16 -16.60
C ILE A 287 -31.34 -21.10 -16.57
N TRP A 288 -31.56 -22.39 -16.75
CA TRP A 288 -30.54 -23.43 -16.65
C TRP A 288 -30.13 -24.03 -18.00
N ALA A 289 -30.55 -23.43 -19.11
CA ALA A 289 -30.04 -23.79 -20.43
C ALA A 289 -28.53 -23.49 -20.51
N GLU A 290 -27.71 -24.53 -20.84
CA GLU A 290 -26.28 -24.40 -21.08
C GLU A 290 -25.98 -23.74 -22.43
#